data_ac135d2ab72bfd6cd56c5a63d980d125
#
_entry.id   ac135d2ab72bfd6cd56c5a63d980d125
#
_cell.length_a   1.000
_cell.length_b   1.000
_cell.length_c   1.000
_cell.angle_alpha   90.00
_cell.angle_beta   90.00
_cell.angle_gamma   90.00
#
_symmetry.space_group_name_H-M   'P 1'
#
loop_
_entity.id
_entity.type
_entity.pdbx_description
1 polymer ?
#
loop_
_entity_poly.entity_id
_entity_poly.type
_entity_poly.pdbx_seq_one_letter_code
_entity_poly.pdbx_strand_id
1 'polypeptide(L)'
;MKVTLKDYRNDVKPDWCAGCGDFSVLAGINRAVVNLGLKPENVVISAGIGCSGKISGYTKAYGVQGLHGRSLPVAQGIKLANQDLTVFAMGGDGDGYAIGIGHAVHAMKRNVNMTYVVMDNQLYALTKGQMSPKSDEGLVTTTTLDGVMEQPLSAMKIALSCEVTFLAQVFTGDMKEMMQVFEEAVQHDGFALVNVFSPCKTYNYKNTPAWYKENLTKLSDIEGYDNTNKLEAYRILEEYNDLVTGVIYKNTNKKHYEDTLKNYKRDEPIAHQELTFDEEMFNSLCDEFR
;
A
#
# COMPACT_ATOMS: atom_id res chain seq x y z
N MET A 1 26.93 -7.10 -8.60
CA MET A 1 26.16 -7.96 -9.55
C MET A 1 24.84 -7.26 -9.84
N LYS A 2 24.32 -7.39 -11.07
CA LYS A 2 23.01 -6.81 -11.44
C LYS A 2 21.90 -7.67 -10.81
N VAL A 3 20.97 -7.04 -10.10
CA VAL A 3 19.79 -7.71 -9.53
C VAL A 3 18.88 -8.22 -10.63
N THR A 4 18.31 -9.39 -10.45
CA THR A 4 17.43 -10.06 -11.42
C THR A 4 16.17 -10.61 -10.75
N LEU A 5 15.16 -10.95 -11.54
CA LEU A 5 13.93 -11.58 -11.01
C LEU A 5 14.18 -12.92 -10.30
N LYS A 6 15.28 -13.63 -10.62
CA LYS A 6 15.64 -14.87 -9.91
C LYS A 6 16.00 -14.62 -8.45
N ASP A 7 16.56 -13.46 -8.15
CA ASP A 7 16.96 -13.11 -6.80
C ASP A 7 15.75 -12.90 -5.87
N TYR A 8 14.58 -12.60 -6.44
CA TYR A 8 13.31 -12.42 -5.72
C TYR A 8 12.43 -13.67 -5.69
N ARG A 9 12.77 -14.73 -6.44
CA ARG A 9 12.00 -15.97 -6.43
C ARG A 9 12.37 -16.84 -5.23
N ASN A 10 11.36 -17.33 -4.53
CA ASN A 10 11.49 -18.41 -3.55
C ASN A 10 10.81 -19.70 -4.08
N ASP A 11 10.88 -20.76 -3.28
CA ASP A 11 10.35 -22.08 -3.64
C ASP A 11 8.86 -22.23 -3.25
N VAL A 12 8.26 -21.19 -2.66
CA VAL A 12 6.86 -21.20 -2.25
C VAL A 12 5.97 -20.89 -3.45
N LYS A 13 5.13 -21.85 -3.81
CA LYS A 13 4.14 -21.64 -4.88
C LYS A 13 2.96 -20.86 -4.33
N PRO A 14 2.61 -19.69 -4.92
CA PRO A 14 1.41 -18.98 -4.52
C PRO A 14 0.15 -19.83 -4.66
N ASP A 15 -0.70 -19.82 -3.63
CA ASP A 15 -1.95 -20.59 -3.55
C ASP A 15 -3.20 -19.75 -3.85
N TRP A 16 -3.04 -18.60 -4.50
CA TRP A 16 -4.17 -17.80 -5.00
C TRP A 16 -4.96 -18.52 -6.06
N CYS A 17 -6.24 -18.16 -6.20
CA CYS A 17 -7.12 -18.72 -7.22
C CYS A 17 -6.58 -18.47 -8.64
N ALA A 18 -6.83 -19.38 -9.57
CA ALA A 18 -6.42 -19.21 -10.96
C ALA A 18 -7.01 -17.93 -11.57
N GLY A 19 -6.14 -17.05 -12.09
CA GLY A 19 -6.51 -15.77 -12.66
C GLY A 19 -6.81 -14.66 -11.64
N CYS A 20 -6.41 -14.84 -10.37
CA CYS A 20 -6.43 -13.78 -9.36
C CYS A 20 -5.49 -12.63 -9.75
N GLY A 21 -5.93 -11.38 -9.55
CA GLY A 21 -5.11 -10.19 -9.81
C GLY A 21 -3.84 -10.11 -8.97
N ASP A 22 -3.83 -10.71 -7.78
CA ASP A 22 -2.71 -10.68 -6.84
C ASP A 22 -1.42 -11.28 -7.42
N PHE A 23 -1.52 -12.22 -8.38
CA PHE A 23 -0.36 -12.70 -9.15
C PHE A 23 0.31 -11.57 -9.95
N SER A 24 -0.49 -10.68 -10.53
CA SER A 24 0.03 -9.53 -11.27
C SER A 24 0.69 -8.53 -10.34
N VAL A 25 0.14 -8.31 -9.14
CA VAL A 25 0.72 -7.41 -8.14
C VAL A 25 2.09 -7.94 -7.68
N LEU A 26 2.20 -9.22 -7.34
CA LEU A 26 3.49 -9.84 -6.99
C LEU A 26 4.52 -9.70 -8.11
N ALA A 27 4.10 -9.97 -9.35
CA ALA A 27 4.98 -9.83 -10.52
C ALA A 27 5.38 -8.37 -10.75
N GLY A 28 4.46 -7.42 -10.58
CA GLY A 28 4.70 -5.99 -10.73
C GLY A 28 5.69 -5.45 -9.72
N ILE A 29 5.51 -5.77 -8.43
CA ILE A 29 6.43 -5.36 -7.36
C ILE A 29 7.83 -5.93 -7.60
N ASN A 30 7.94 -7.25 -7.84
CA ASN A 30 9.25 -7.88 -8.08
C ASN A 30 9.97 -7.26 -9.28
N ARG A 31 9.26 -6.88 -10.34
CA ARG A 31 9.85 -6.18 -11.50
C ARG A 31 10.26 -4.76 -11.19
N ALA A 32 9.42 -4.00 -10.48
CA ALA A 32 9.73 -2.63 -10.08
C ALA A 32 11.01 -2.57 -9.22
N VAL A 33 11.12 -3.40 -8.18
CA VAL A 33 12.32 -3.41 -7.32
C VAL A 33 13.58 -3.87 -8.07
N VAL A 34 13.44 -4.80 -9.04
CA VAL A 34 14.56 -5.22 -9.91
C VAL A 34 14.98 -4.10 -10.85
N ASN A 35 14.03 -3.38 -11.45
CA ASN A 35 14.34 -2.24 -12.33
C ASN A 35 15.05 -1.12 -11.58
N LEU A 36 14.69 -0.90 -10.32
CA LEU A 36 15.36 0.04 -9.41
C LEU A 36 16.71 -0.48 -8.87
N GLY A 37 17.09 -1.71 -9.18
CA GLY A 37 18.36 -2.31 -8.73
C GLY A 37 18.40 -2.65 -7.25
N LEU A 38 17.24 -2.71 -6.59
CA LEU A 38 17.14 -3.01 -5.16
C LEU A 38 17.41 -4.50 -4.93
N LYS A 39 18.25 -4.80 -3.93
CA LYS A 39 18.54 -6.17 -3.54
C LYS A 39 17.47 -6.69 -2.56
N PRO A 40 17.15 -8.02 -2.58
CA PRO A 40 16.13 -8.58 -1.69
C PRO A 40 16.34 -8.28 -0.20
N GLU A 41 17.60 -8.25 0.24
CA GLU A 41 17.98 -7.93 1.63
C GLU A 41 17.70 -6.48 2.04
N ASN A 42 17.45 -5.58 1.09
CA ASN A 42 17.13 -4.18 1.34
C ASN A 42 15.62 -3.90 1.16
N VAL A 43 14.81 -4.93 0.90
CA VAL A 43 13.37 -4.79 0.70
C VAL A 43 12.62 -5.56 1.77
N VAL A 44 11.64 -4.91 2.39
CA VAL A 44 10.76 -5.51 3.40
C VAL A 44 9.31 -5.39 2.94
N ILE A 45 8.57 -6.48 3.06
CA ILE A 45 7.12 -6.54 2.82
C ILE A 45 6.42 -6.85 4.15
N SER A 46 5.79 -5.84 4.74
CA SER A 46 4.92 -5.98 5.89
C SER A 46 3.48 -6.16 5.42
N ALA A 47 2.91 -7.33 5.60
CA ALA A 47 1.58 -7.67 5.11
C ALA A 47 0.58 -7.87 6.26
N GLY A 48 -0.68 -7.49 5.99
CA GLY A 48 -1.82 -7.78 6.88
C GLY A 48 -2.42 -9.16 6.62
N ILE A 49 -3.74 -9.27 6.67
CA ILE A 49 -4.48 -10.53 6.51
C ILE A 49 -5.40 -10.47 5.30
N GLY A 50 -5.62 -11.61 4.68
CA GLY A 50 -6.42 -11.82 3.49
C GLY A 50 -5.62 -12.44 2.36
N CYS A 51 -6.18 -12.49 1.16
CA CYS A 51 -5.45 -12.96 -0.03
C CYS A 51 -4.17 -12.13 -0.24
N SER A 52 -4.29 -10.81 -0.12
CA SER A 52 -3.18 -9.85 -0.20
C SER A 52 -2.09 -10.09 0.85
N GLY A 53 -2.45 -10.51 2.07
CA GLY A 53 -1.51 -10.74 3.17
C GLY A 53 -0.50 -11.86 2.91
N LYS A 54 -0.85 -12.80 2.04
CA LYS A 54 0.03 -13.92 1.68
C LYS A 54 1.26 -13.52 0.86
N ILE A 55 1.26 -12.34 0.24
CA ILE A 55 2.32 -11.87 -0.66
C ILE A 55 3.69 -11.86 0.00
N SER A 56 3.77 -11.58 1.31
CA SER A 56 5.03 -11.58 2.07
C SER A 56 5.75 -12.92 2.08
N GLY A 57 5.02 -14.02 1.88
CA GLY A 57 5.57 -15.38 1.79
C GLY A 57 5.99 -15.82 0.38
N TYR A 58 5.72 -15.00 -0.66
CA TYR A 58 5.91 -15.42 -2.06
C TYR A 58 7.08 -14.73 -2.77
N THR A 59 7.92 -14.06 -2.01
CA THR A 59 9.14 -13.41 -2.50
C THR A 59 10.29 -13.65 -1.54
N LYS A 60 11.53 -13.44 -2.00
CA LYS A 60 12.74 -13.51 -1.16
C LYS A 60 13.05 -12.21 -0.42
N ALA A 61 12.29 -11.14 -0.63
CA ALA A 61 12.38 -9.98 0.25
C ALA A 61 12.06 -10.38 1.70
N TYR A 62 12.49 -9.62 2.69
CA TYR A 62 12.08 -9.87 4.07
C TYR A 62 10.57 -9.73 4.20
N GLY A 63 9.90 -10.80 4.61
CA GLY A 63 8.45 -10.87 4.75
C GLY A 63 8.03 -10.89 6.22
N VAL A 64 7.09 -10.01 6.57
CA VAL A 64 6.38 -10.03 7.86
C VAL A 64 4.90 -10.15 7.57
N GLN A 65 4.25 -11.22 8.06
CA GLN A 65 2.80 -11.32 8.06
C GLN A 65 2.28 -11.03 9.46
N GLY A 66 1.63 -9.88 9.60
CA GLY A 66 1.12 -9.40 10.88
C GLY A 66 -0.35 -9.76 11.13
N LEU A 67 -1.00 -8.97 11.97
CA LEU A 67 -2.41 -9.07 12.27
C LEU A 67 -3.26 -8.30 11.24
N HIS A 68 -4.55 -8.61 11.19
CA HIS A 68 -5.52 -7.94 10.32
C HIS A 68 -5.56 -6.44 10.56
N GLY A 69 -5.34 -5.66 9.50
CA GLY A 69 -5.28 -4.19 9.52
C GLY A 69 -4.06 -3.61 10.24
N ARG A 70 -2.98 -4.38 10.47
CA ARG A 70 -1.79 -3.93 11.22
C ARG A 70 -0.50 -3.90 10.39
N SER A 71 -0.58 -4.05 9.07
CA SER A 71 0.59 -3.94 8.18
C SER A 71 1.30 -2.58 8.31
N LEU A 72 0.54 -1.50 8.38
CA LEU A 72 1.07 -0.13 8.42
C LEU A 72 1.86 0.21 9.68
N PRO A 73 1.37 -0.03 10.93
CA PRO A 73 2.15 0.27 12.12
C PRO A 73 3.44 -0.55 12.20
N VAL A 74 3.41 -1.81 11.75
CA VAL A 74 4.62 -2.66 11.67
C VAL A 74 5.60 -2.09 10.63
N ALA A 75 5.13 -1.75 9.44
CA ALA A 75 5.96 -1.15 8.39
C ALA A 75 6.59 0.17 8.82
N GLN A 76 5.83 1.06 9.48
CA GLN A 76 6.36 2.31 10.02
C GLN A 76 7.47 2.05 11.05
N GLY A 77 7.27 1.09 11.98
CA GLY A 77 8.29 0.72 12.96
C GLY A 77 9.56 0.22 12.30
N ILE A 78 9.46 -0.64 11.29
CA ILE A 78 10.61 -1.14 10.51
C ILE A 78 11.34 0.01 9.83
N LYS A 79 10.62 0.89 9.14
CA LYS A 79 11.23 2.03 8.44
C LYS A 79 11.91 3.01 9.38
N LEU A 80 11.29 3.32 10.51
CA LEU A 80 11.87 4.20 11.53
C LEU A 80 13.10 3.57 12.22
N ALA A 81 13.13 2.26 12.38
CA ALA A 81 14.30 1.57 12.91
C ALA A 81 15.47 1.52 11.92
N ASN A 82 15.18 1.40 10.62
CA ASN A 82 16.19 1.34 9.57
C ASN A 82 15.73 2.06 8.30
N GLN A 83 16.24 3.28 8.10
CA GLN A 83 15.90 4.13 6.95
C GLN A 83 16.47 3.63 5.62
N ASP A 84 17.48 2.75 5.64
CA ASP A 84 18.11 2.21 4.43
C ASP A 84 17.21 1.19 3.71
N LEU A 85 16.20 0.68 4.42
CA LEU A 85 15.28 -0.32 3.86
C LEU A 85 14.22 0.34 2.97
N THR A 86 13.92 -0.31 1.86
CA THR A 86 12.71 -0.06 1.09
C THR A 86 11.57 -0.87 1.70
N VAL A 87 10.56 -0.19 2.24
CA VAL A 87 9.49 -0.84 2.99
C VAL A 87 8.17 -0.72 2.24
N PHE A 88 7.58 -1.88 1.94
CA PHE A 88 6.21 -1.99 1.50
C PHE A 88 5.30 -2.43 2.65
N ALA A 89 4.21 -1.72 2.88
CA ALA A 89 3.06 -2.26 3.57
C ALA A 89 2.08 -2.82 2.53
N MET A 90 1.49 -3.98 2.80
CA MET A 90 0.57 -4.67 1.89
C MET A 90 -0.72 -5.01 2.62
N GLY A 91 -1.85 -4.75 1.98
CA GLY A 91 -3.16 -5.10 2.52
C GLY A 91 -4.19 -5.28 1.42
N GLY A 92 -5.36 -5.82 1.74
CA GLY A 92 -6.56 -5.73 0.91
C GLY A 92 -7.41 -4.53 1.33
N ASP A 93 -8.44 -4.23 0.56
CA ASP A 93 -9.40 -3.18 0.87
C ASP A 93 -10.09 -3.39 2.23
N GLY A 94 -10.52 -4.60 2.54
CA GLY A 94 -11.07 -4.93 3.86
C GLY A 94 -10.02 -4.88 4.99
N ASP A 95 -8.77 -5.20 4.71
CA ASP A 95 -7.66 -5.11 5.67
C ASP A 95 -7.29 -3.65 5.96
N GLY A 96 -7.10 -2.87 4.92
CA GLY A 96 -6.60 -1.50 5.03
C GLY A 96 -7.66 -0.45 5.28
N TYR A 97 -8.82 -0.58 4.66
CA TYR A 97 -9.86 0.46 4.67
C TYR A 97 -11.02 0.17 5.64
N ALA A 98 -11.08 -1.04 6.24
CA ALA A 98 -11.96 -1.32 7.37
C ALA A 98 -11.18 -1.24 8.69
N ILE A 99 -10.75 -2.36 9.23
CA ILE A 99 -10.09 -2.44 10.54
C ILE A 99 -8.77 -1.66 10.60
N GLY A 100 -8.07 -1.50 9.46
CA GLY A 100 -6.82 -0.77 9.33
C GLY A 100 -6.94 0.73 9.11
N ILE A 101 -8.13 1.28 8.87
CA ILE A 101 -8.32 2.67 8.42
C ILE A 101 -7.68 3.71 9.35
N GLY A 102 -7.78 3.54 10.65
CA GLY A 102 -7.16 4.44 11.61
C GLY A 102 -5.63 4.48 11.48
N HIS A 103 -4.99 3.33 11.19
CA HIS A 103 -3.55 3.30 10.92
C HIS A 103 -3.20 3.95 9.59
N ALA A 104 -4.05 3.79 8.55
CA ALA A 104 -3.85 4.42 7.25
C ALA A 104 -3.90 5.96 7.37
N VAL A 105 -4.91 6.50 8.05
CA VAL A 105 -5.04 7.94 8.33
C VAL A 105 -3.78 8.49 9.02
N HIS A 106 -3.31 7.82 10.06
CA HIS A 106 -2.13 8.28 10.80
C HIS A 106 -0.81 8.08 10.04
N ALA A 107 -0.69 7.05 9.21
CA ALA A 107 0.49 6.84 8.36
C ALA A 107 0.62 7.95 7.31
N MET A 108 -0.47 8.28 6.61
CA MET A 108 -0.53 9.38 5.66
C MET A 108 -0.20 10.73 6.30
N LYS A 109 -0.78 10.98 7.49
CA LYS A 109 -0.49 12.21 8.25
C LYS A 109 0.98 12.33 8.63
N ARG A 110 1.62 11.24 9.07
CA ARG A 110 3.04 11.22 9.48
C ARG A 110 4.01 11.35 8.32
N ASN A 111 3.64 10.90 7.14
CA ASN A 111 4.48 10.94 5.95
C ASN A 111 5.81 10.19 6.13
N VAL A 112 5.81 9.03 6.79
CA VAL A 112 6.98 8.15 6.87
C VAL A 112 7.28 7.60 5.47
N ASN A 113 8.55 7.64 5.05
CA ASN A 113 8.95 7.20 3.71
C ASN A 113 8.77 5.70 3.51
N MET A 114 7.62 5.30 2.97
CA MET A 114 7.26 3.92 2.67
C MET A 114 6.13 3.84 1.65
N THR A 115 5.99 2.71 0.99
CA THR A 115 4.91 2.46 0.03
C THR A 115 3.84 1.56 0.63
N TYR A 116 2.59 2.01 0.63
CA TYR A 116 1.43 1.19 0.99
C TYR A 116 0.67 0.78 -0.27
N VAL A 117 0.61 -0.52 -0.52
CA VAL A 117 -0.13 -1.11 -1.65
C VAL A 117 -1.36 -1.81 -1.14
N VAL A 118 -2.54 -1.40 -1.60
CA VAL A 118 -3.82 -2.03 -1.27
C VAL A 118 -4.34 -2.78 -2.49
N MET A 119 -4.47 -4.10 -2.36
CA MET A 119 -5.07 -4.97 -3.38
C MET A 119 -6.59 -4.94 -3.22
N ASP A 120 -7.23 -4.05 -3.96
CA ASP A 120 -8.66 -3.78 -3.88
C ASP A 120 -9.44 -4.75 -4.77
N ASN A 121 -10.12 -5.69 -4.17
CA ASN A 121 -11.03 -6.62 -4.85
C ASN A 121 -12.49 -6.42 -4.44
N GLN A 122 -12.77 -5.43 -3.60
CA GLN A 122 -14.07 -5.03 -3.10
C GLN A 122 -14.80 -6.10 -2.26
N LEU A 123 -14.04 -7.04 -1.67
CA LEU A 123 -14.58 -8.12 -0.85
C LEU A 123 -13.58 -8.60 0.21
N TYR A 124 -14.07 -9.21 1.28
CA TYR A 124 -13.29 -10.15 2.08
C TYR A 124 -13.25 -11.52 1.37
N ALA A 125 -12.34 -11.67 0.39
CA ALA A 125 -12.32 -12.83 -0.49
C ALA A 125 -11.77 -14.10 0.19
N LEU A 126 -10.77 -14.00 1.08
CA LEU A 126 -10.18 -15.16 1.78
C LEU A 126 -11.20 -15.90 2.63
N THR A 127 -12.12 -15.19 3.24
CA THR A 127 -13.20 -15.75 4.08
C THR A 127 -14.48 -16.06 3.30
N LYS A 128 -14.35 -16.16 1.96
CA LYS A 128 -15.38 -16.61 1.02
C LYS A 128 -16.42 -15.56 0.61
N GLY A 129 -16.03 -14.29 0.53
CA GLY A 129 -16.79 -13.27 -0.19
C GLY A 129 -17.82 -12.53 0.62
N GLN A 130 -17.47 -12.05 1.80
CA GLN A 130 -18.25 -11.07 2.54
C GLN A 130 -18.02 -9.66 1.96
N MET A 131 -18.96 -8.75 2.20
CA MET A 131 -18.80 -7.36 1.81
C MET A 131 -17.61 -6.70 2.52
N SER A 132 -16.90 -5.83 1.83
CA SER A 132 -15.86 -4.94 2.35
C SER A 132 -16.34 -3.49 2.31
N PRO A 133 -15.61 -2.52 2.88
CA PRO A 133 -15.96 -1.09 2.75
C PRO A 133 -15.96 -0.57 1.31
N LYS A 134 -15.34 -1.29 0.38
CA LYS A 134 -15.26 -0.94 -1.03
C LYS A 134 -16.32 -1.63 -1.89
N SER A 135 -17.13 -2.53 -1.32
CA SER A 135 -18.17 -3.22 -2.06
C SER A 135 -19.20 -2.26 -2.63
N ASP A 136 -19.50 -2.39 -3.91
CA ASP A 136 -20.52 -1.57 -4.57
C ASP A 136 -21.91 -1.79 -3.98
N GLU A 137 -22.69 -0.72 -3.91
CA GLU A 137 -24.13 -0.82 -3.59
C GLU A 137 -24.83 -1.83 -4.51
N GLY A 138 -25.70 -2.64 -3.93
CA GLY A 138 -26.43 -3.70 -4.61
C GLY A 138 -25.61 -4.96 -4.92
N LEU A 139 -24.34 -5.03 -4.58
CA LEU A 139 -23.54 -6.25 -4.76
C LEU A 139 -24.05 -7.35 -3.80
N VAL A 140 -24.50 -8.46 -4.37
CA VAL A 140 -24.90 -9.63 -3.58
C VAL A 140 -23.64 -10.37 -3.11
N THR A 141 -23.55 -10.59 -1.81
CA THR A 141 -22.40 -11.28 -1.18
C THR A 141 -22.89 -12.41 -0.27
N THR A 142 -21.97 -13.19 0.30
CA THR A 142 -22.32 -14.29 1.21
C THR A 142 -23.00 -13.82 2.51
N THR A 143 -22.89 -12.56 2.87
CA THR A 143 -23.48 -11.98 4.09
C THR A 143 -24.52 -10.89 3.81
N THR A 144 -24.66 -10.46 2.56
CA THR A 144 -25.63 -9.46 2.11
C THR A 144 -26.45 -10.02 0.95
N LEU A 145 -27.41 -10.92 1.27
CA LEU A 145 -28.17 -11.67 0.27
C LEU A 145 -29.10 -10.78 -0.57
N ASP A 146 -29.55 -9.66 0.00
CA ASP A 146 -30.41 -8.67 -0.68
C ASP A 146 -29.56 -7.55 -1.33
N GLY A 147 -28.22 -7.71 -1.36
CA GLY A 147 -27.28 -6.72 -1.85
C GLY A 147 -26.73 -5.82 -0.74
N VAL A 148 -25.55 -5.24 -0.98
CA VAL A 148 -24.94 -4.21 -0.11
C VAL A 148 -25.78 -2.95 -0.15
N MET A 149 -26.16 -2.42 1.02
CA MET A 149 -26.98 -1.21 1.15
C MET A 149 -26.15 0.07 1.34
N GLU A 150 -24.86 -0.08 1.61
CA GLU A 150 -23.94 1.03 1.85
C GLU A 150 -23.27 1.48 0.56
N GLN A 151 -22.99 2.79 0.47
CA GLN A 151 -22.15 3.33 -0.60
C GLN A 151 -20.69 2.93 -0.37
N PRO A 152 -19.92 2.61 -1.43
CA PRO A 152 -18.52 2.26 -1.31
C PRO A 152 -17.69 3.43 -0.76
N LEU A 153 -16.80 3.12 0.17
CA LEU A 153 -15.88 4.10 0.74
C LEU A 153 -14.91 4.63 -0.31
N SER A 154 -14.82 5.95 -0.49
CA SER A 154 -13.76 6.56 -1.28
C SER A 154 -12.48 6.71 -0.46
N ALA A 155 -11.63 5.67 -0.48
CA ALA A 155 -10.36 5.68 0.22
C ALA A 155 -9.39 6.74 -0.36
N MET A 156 -9.52 7.05 -1.65
CA MET A 156 -8.69 8.07 -2.32
C MET A 156 -9.00 9.47 -1.82
N LYS A 157 -10.29 9.81 -1.64
CA LYS A 157 -10.71 11.11 -1.09
C LYS A 157 -10.30 11.23 0.39
N ILE A 158 -10.39 10.14 1.17
CA ILE A 158 -9.87 10.10 2.54
C ILE A 158 -8.35 10.37 2.54
N ALA A 159 -7.60 9.74 1.64
CA ALA A 159 -6.16 9.92 1.54
C ALA A 159 -5.79 11.40 1.26
N LEU A 160 -6.48 12.05 0.34
CA LEU A 160 -6.31 13.49 0.07
C LEU A 160 -6.63 14.35 1.29
N SER A 161 -7.68 14.00 2.05
CA SER A 161 -8.04 14.70 3.30
C SER A 161 -6.98 14.52 4.39
N CYS A 162 -6.25 13.39 4.38
CA CYS A 162 -5.18 13.08 5.32
C CYS A 162 -3.80 13.62 4.90
N GLU A 163 -3.75 14.46 3.85
CA GLU A 163 -2.51 15.07 3.35
C GLU A 163 -1.49 14.02 2.89
N VAL A 164 -1.94 12.96 2.22
CA VAL A 164 -1.05 12.00 1.56
C VAL A 164 -0.14 12.70 0.57
N THR A 165 1.11 12.24 0.43
CA THR A 165 2.09 12.91 -0.44
C THR A 165 2.27 12.23 -1.80
N PHE A 166 1.88 10.97 -1.92
CA PHE A 166 1.78 10.26 -3.19
C PHE A 166 0.52 9.41 -3.18
N LEU A 167 -0.35 9.59 -4.15
CA LEU A 167 -1.60 8.87 -4.30
C LEU A 167 -1.75 8.39 -5.73
N ALA A 168 -1.95 7.09 -5.90
CA ALA A 168 -2.15 6.50 -7.22
C ALA A 168 -3.15 5.35 -7.18
N GLN A 169 -3.78 5.11 -8.31
CA GLN A 169 -4.54 3.89 -8.58
C GLN A 169 -4.02 3.20 -9.84
N VAL A 170 -4.01 1.88 -9.84
CA VAL A 170 -3.59 1.08 -10.98
C VAL A 170 -4.48 -0.16 -11.13
N PHE A 171 -4.45 -0.76 -12.29
CA PHE A 171 -5.21 -1.97 -12.59
C PHE A 171 -4.30 -3.15 -12.90
N THR A 172 -4.57 -4.31 -12.32
CA THR A 172 -3.78 -5.54 -12.54
C THR A 172 -3.77 -6.03 -13.98
N GLY A 173 -4.69 -5.54 -14.81
CA GLY A 173 -4.73 -5.79 -16.26
C GLY A 173 -3.80 -4.90 -17.08
N ASP A 174 -3.21 -3.86 -16.49
CA ASP A 174 -2.19 -3.01 -17.13
C ASP A 174 -0.86 -3.10 -16.37
N MET A 175 -0.09 -4.12 -16.71
CA MET A 175 1.21 -4.38 -16.08
C MET A 175 2.21 -3.24 -16.27
N LYS A 176 2.15 -2.54 -17.42
CA LYS A 176 3.10 -1.48 -17.75
C LYS A 176 2.88 -0.27 -16.83
N GLU A 177 1.66 0.22 -16.74
CA GLU A 177 1.30 1.33 -15.87
C GLU A 177 1.54 0.98 -14.40
N MET A 178 1.13 -0.22 -13.96
CA MET A 178 1.31 -0.68 -12.59
C MET A 178 2.79 -0.71 -12.18
N MET A 179 3.69 -1.20 -13.03
CA MET A 179 5.13 -1.18 -12.76
C MET A 179 5.68 0.23 -12.65
N GLN A 180 5.32 1.12 -13.59
CA GLN A 180 5.76 2.52 -13.58
C GLN A 180 5.33 3.22 -12.29
N VAL A 181 4.07 3.04 -11.89
CA VAL A 181 3.55 3.64 -10.65
C VAL A 181 4.24 3.06 -9.41
N PHE A 182 4.54 1.76 -9.37
CA PHE A 182 5.29 1.18 -8.26
C PHE A 182 6.72 1.72 -8.18
N GLU A 183 7.40 1.90 -9.31
CA GLU A 183 8.73 2.51 -9.37
C GLU A 183 8.70 3.96 -8.87
N GLU A 184 7.73 4.75 -9.31
CA GLU A 184 7.54 6.13 -8.86
C GLU A 184 7.19 6.20 -7.36
N ALA A 185 6.33 5.30 -6.87
CA ALA A 185 5.96 5.24 -5.45
C ALA A 185 7.15 4.90 -4.54
N VAL A 186 8.03 3.99 -4.98
CA VAL A 186 9.26 3.65 -4.24
C VAL A 186 10.28 4.79 -4.26
N GLN A 187 10.36 5.53 -5.35
CA GLN A 187 11.26 6.68 -5.49
C GLN A 187 10.72 7.96 -4.83
N HIS A 188 9.44 7.96 -4.45
CA HIS A 188 8.86 9.10 -3.75
C HIS A 188 9.42 9.20 -2.33
N ASP A 189 9.98 10.35 -1.98
CA ASP A 189 10.46 10.62 -0.62
C ASP A 189 9.26 11.05 0.25
N GLY A 190 8.62 10.08 0.89
CA GLY A 190 7.43 10.25 1.71
C GLY A 190 6.50 9.03 1.69
N PHE A 191 5.30 9.20 2.20
CA PHE A 191 4.30 8.13 2.22
C PHE A 191 3.57 8.04 0.87
N ALA A 192 3.70 6.89 0.22
CA ALA A 192 2.98 6.58 -1.01
C ALA A 192 1.83 5.59 -0.75
N LEU A 193 0.63 5.94 -1.21
CA LEU A 193 -0.52 5.02 -1.28
C LEU A 193 -0.80 4.65 -2.72
N VAL A 194 -0.77 3.36 -3.02
CA VAL A 194 -1.15 2.82 -4.32
C VAL A 194 -2.31 1.83 -4.14
N ASN A 195 -3.50 2.20 -4.59
CA ASN A 195 -4.65 1.31 -4.66
C ASN A 195 -4.60 0.53 -5.97
N VAL A 196 -4.70 -0.79 -5.90
CA VAL A 196 -4.62 -1.67 -7.06
C VAL A 196 -5.95 -2.36 -7.27
N PHE A 197 -6.67 -2.00 -8.32
CA PHE A 197 -7.85 -2.76 -8.74
C PHE A 197 -7.42 -4.19 -9.11
N SER A 198 -7.67 -5.13 -8.17
CA SER A 198 -7.28 -6.54 -8.24
C SER A 198 -8.51 -7.44 -8.22
N PRO A 199 -9.20 -7.64 -9.36
CA PRO A 199 -10.50 -8.32 -9.39
C PRO A 199 -10.46 -9.73 -8.82
N CYS A 200 -11.41 -10.04 -7.92
CA CYS A 200 -11.62 -11.39 -7.42
C CYS A 200 -12.50 -12.18 -8.38
N LYS A 201 -11.93 -13.07 -9.18
CA LYS A 201 -12.70 -13.91 -10.14
C LYS A 201 -13.59 -14.95 -9.48
N THR A 202 -13.39 -15.24 -8.21
CA THR A 202 -14.10 -16.31 -7.50
C THR A 202 -15.38 -15.83 -6.83
N TYR A 203 -15.38 -14.60 -6.32
CA TYR A 203 -16.49 -14.09 -5.51
C TYR A 203 -17.08 -12.76 -5.99
N ASN A 204 -16.34 -11.97 -6.81
CA ASN A 204 -16.86 -10.72 -7.37
C ASN A 204 -17.19 -10.93 -8.85
N TYR A 205 -18.47 -11.12 -9.14
CA TYR A 205 -18.96 -11.32 -10.50
C TYR A 205 -19.41 -10.02 -11.18
N LYS A 206 -19.44 -8.90 -10.46
CA LYS A 206 -19.80 -7.57 -10.96
C LYS A 206 -18.56 -6.87 -11.52
N ASN A 207 -17.55 -6.65 -10.71
CA ASN A 207 -16.35 -5.90 -11.07
C ASN A 207 -15.28 -6.86 -11.64
N THR A 208 -15.57 -7.39 -12.83
CA THR A 208 -14.68 -8.32 -13.54
C THR A 208 -13.51 -7.59 -14.22
N PRO A 209 -12.45 -8.30 -14.64
CA PRO A 209 -11.39 -7.67 -15.44
C PRO A 209 -11.88 -7.00 -16.72
N ALA A 210 -12.94 -7.53 -17.35
CA ALA A 210 -13.56 -6.93 -18.53
C ALA A 210 -14.26 -5.62 -18.16
N TRP A 211 -15.04 -5.65 -17.07
CA TRP A 211 -15.71 -4.46 -16.55
C TRP A 211 -14.72 -3.32 -16.25
N TYR A 212 -13.59 -3.61 -15.56
CA TYR A 212 -12.58 -2.59 -15.30
C TYR A 212 -11.98 -2.00 -16.58
N LYS A 213 -11.72 -2.83 -17.61
CA LYS A 213 -11.22 -2.33 -18.89
C LYS A 213 -12.16 -1.36 -19.60
N GLU A 214 -13.45 -1.50 -19.39
CA GLU A 214 -14.49 -0.67 -20.01
C GLU A 214 -14.77 0.61 -19.19
N ASN A 215 -14.55 0.56 -17.87
CA ASN A 215 -14.98 1.65 -16.96
C ASN A 215 -13.83 2.48 -16.39
N LEU A 216 -12.58 2.02 -16.47
CA LEU A 216 -11.43 2.80 -16.00
C LEU A 216 -11.00 3.84 -17.02
N THR A 217 -10.76 5.05 -16.55
CA THR A 217 -10.15 6.14 -17.32
C THR A 217 -8.70 6.33 -16.88
N LYS A 218 -7.77 6.39 -17.83
CA LYS A 218 -6.37 6.72 -17.52
C LYS A 218 -6.21 8.23 -17.38
N LEU A 219 -5.53 8.64 -16.31
CA LEU A 219 -5.21 10.06 -16.09
C LEU A 219 -4.31 10.62 -17.21
N SER A 220 -3.50 9.77 -17.84
CA SER A 220 -2.69 10.14 -19.00
C SER A 220 -3.50 10.55 -20.22
N ASP A 221 -4.75 10.13 -20.30
CA ASP A 221 -5.65 10.41 -21.43
C ASP A 221 -6.50 11.67 -21.17
N ILE A 222 -6.39 12.27 -19.97
CA ILE A 222 -7.08 13.51 -19.57
C ILE A 222 -6.16 14.69 -19.87
N GLU A 223 -6.53 15.49 -20.89
CA GLU A 223 -5.74 16.64 -21.30
C GLU A 223 -5.66 17.70 -20.19
N GLY A 224 -4.46 18.17 -19.88
CA GLY A 224 -4.22 19.22 -18.91
C GLY A 224 -4.35 18.81 -17.44
N TYR A 225 -4.47 17.49 -17.13
CA TYR A 225 -4.51 17.05 -15.75
C TYR A 225 -3.19 17.33 -15.02
N ASP A 226 -3.29 18.06 -13.90
CA ASP A 226 -2.15 18.39 -13.03
C ASP A 226 -2.23 17.61 -11.72
N ASN A 227 -1.42 16.56 -11.59
CA ASN A 227 -1.36 15.74 -10.40
C ASN A 227 -0.69 16.41 -9.18
N THR A 228 -0.19 17.63 -9.31
CA THR A 228 0.30 18.42 -8.18
C THR A 228 -0.80 19.29 -7.56
N ASN A 229 -1.93 19.43 -8.24
CA ASN A 229 -3.08 20.18 -7.78
C ASN A 229 -4.07 19.30 -7.01
N LYS A 230 -4.10 19.48 -5.69
CA LYS A 230 -4.97 18.69 -4.80
C LYS A 230 -6.47 18.86 -5.09
N LEU A 231 -6.91 20.06 -5.47
CA LEU A 231 -8.32 20.31 -5.80
C LEU A 231 -8.70 19.63 -7.11
N GLU A 232 -7.78 19.61 -8.06
CA GLU A 232 -7.96 18.88 -9.32
C GLU A 232 -8.06 17.36 -9.06
N ALA A 233 -7.24 16.82 -8.15
CA ALA A 233 -7.33 15.43 -7.73
C ALA A 233 -8.71 15.10 -7.12
N TYR A 234 -9.27 15.97 -6.29
CA TYR A 234 -10.65 15.77 -5.77
C TYR A 234 -11.68 15.84 -6.90
N ARG A 235 -11.57 16.80 -7.82
CA ARG A 235 -12.51 16.95 -8.94
C ARG A 235 -12.54 15.70 -9.80
N ILE A 236 -11.38 15.16 -10.15
CA ILE A 236 -11.27 13.95 -10.98
C ILE A 236 -11.87 12.73 -10.27
N LEU A 237 -11.59 12.53 -8.99
CA LEU A 237 -12.16 11.41 -8.22
C LEU A 237 -13.70 11.51 -8.11
N GLU A 238 -14.24 12.72 -8.06
CA GLU A 238 -15.70 12.93 -8.06
C GLU A 238 -16.31 12.67 -9.44
N GLU A 239 -15.72 13.25 -10.48
CA GLU A 239 -16.22 13.19 -11.87
C GLU A 239 -16.21 11.74 -12.42
N TYR A 240 -15.19 10.96 -12.06
CA TYR A 240 -15.02 9.59 -12.54
C TYR A 240 -15.39 8.52 -11.49
N ASN A 241 -16.04 8.90 -10.39
CA ASN A 241 -16.45 7.96 -9.31
C ASN A 241 -15.30 7.06 -8.83
N ASP A 242 -14.14 7.64 -8.60
CA ASP A 242 -12.89 6.95 -8.23
C ASP A 242 -12.35 5.96 -9.29
N LEU A 243 -12.94 5.86 -10.48
CA LEU A 243 -12.55 4.89 -11.54
C LEU A 243 -11.49 5.47 -12.47
N VAL A 244 -10.38 5.92 -11.91
CA VAL A 244 -9.23 6.43 -12.66
C VAL A 244 -7.96 5.63 -12.35
N THR A 245 -7.01 5.58 -13.31
CA THR A 245 -5.69 4.98 -13.10
C THR A 245 -4.57 5.98 -13.43
N GLY A 246 -3.42 5.80 -12.77
CA GLY A 246 -2.27 6.67 -12.82
C GLY A 246 -1.98 7.34 -11.49
N VAL A 247 -1.06 8.31 -11.49
CA VAL A 247 -0.72 9.13 -10.32
C VAL A 247 -1.75 10.23 -10.15
N ILE A 248 -2.61 10.08 -9.12
CA ILE A 248 -3.70 11.02 -8.83
C ILE A 248 -3.18 12.29 -8.16
N TYR A 249 -2.24 12.14 -7.22
CA TYR A 249 -1.69 13.31 -6.52
C TYR A 249 -0.25 13.07 -6.09
N LYS A 250 0.59 14.10 -6.20
CA LYS A 250 1.98 14.08 -5.77
C LYS A 250 2.39 15.42 -5.15
N ASN A 251 2.95 15.36 -3.93
CA ASN A 251 3.46 16.52 -3.20
C ASN A 251 4.80 16.19 -2.58
N THR A 252 5.84 16.94 -2.89
CA THR A 252 7.21 16.73 -2.40
C THR A 252 7.61 17.70 -1.29
N ASN A 253 6.68 18.54 -0.81
CA ASN A 253 7.00 19.64 0.10
C ASN A 253 6.65 19.35 1.57
N LYS A 254 6.01 18.21 1.87
CA LYS A 254 5.60 17.87 3.24
C LYS A 254 6.78 17.25 4.01
N LYS A 255 7.02 17.75 5.21
CA LYS A 255 8.04 17.19 6.12
C LYS A 255 7.70 15.76 6.49
N HIS A 256 8.74 14.96 6.71
CA HIS A 256 8.62 13.60 7.22
C HIS A 256 8.49 13.59 8.74
N TYR A 257 7.90 12.54 9.27
CA TYR A 257 7.75 12.35 10.70
C TYR A 257 9.10 12.32 11.42
N GLU A 258 10.06 11.61 10.86
CA GLU A 258 11.42 11.47 11.39
C GLU A 258 12.16 12.79 11.51
N ASP A 259 11.87 13.79 10.65
CA ASP A 259 12.46 15.14 10.74
C ASP A 259 11.94 15.94 11.95
N THR A 260 10.87 15.47 12.59
CA THR A 260 10.27 16.09 13.77
C THR A 260 10.77 15.48 15.08
N LEU A 261 11.46 14.34 15.00
CA LEU A 261 11.97 13.62 16.16
C LEU A 261 13.31 14.21 16.61
N LYS A 262 13.38 14.65 17.87
CA LYS A 262 14.64 15.09 18.47
C LYS A 262 15.61 13.90 18.50
N ASN A 263 16.88 14.18 18.16
CA ASN A 263 17.96 13.19 18.18
C ASN A 263 17.83 12.03 17.19
N TYR A 264 16.84 12.06 16.30
CA TYR A 264 16.72 11.08 15.23
C TYR A 264 17.61 11.49 14.05
N LYS A 265 18.48 10.60 13.59
CA LYS A 265 19.37 10.82 12.43
C LYS A 265 19.00 9.82 11.34
N ARG A 266 18.65 10.31 10.16
CA ARG A 266 18.30 9.45 9.01
C ARG A 266 19.50 8.67 8.47
N ASP A 267 20.68 9.25 8.54
CA ASP A 267 21.95 8.67 8.07
C ASP A 267 22.61 7.70 9.06
N GLU A 268 22.03 7.55 10.25
CA GLU A 268 22.51 6.65 11.29
C GLU A 268 21.33 5.80 11.84
N PRO A 269 20.90 4.76 11.10
CA PRO A 269 19.76 3.94 11.48
C PRO A 269 19.87 3.38 12.89
N ILE A 270 18.81 3.47 13.68
CA ILE A 270 18.76 2.95 15.06
C ILE A 270 19.18 1.47 15.12
N ALA A 271 18.81 0.70 14.10
CA ALA A 271 19.16 -0.71 13.99
C ALA A 271 20.68 -0.96 13.84
N HIS A 272 21.46 0.05 13.47
CA HIS A 272 22.92 -0.04 13.34
C HIS A 272 23.67 0.58 14.52
N GLN A 273 22.96 1.23 15.44
CA GLN A 273 23.57 1.84 16.61
C GLN A 273 23.89 0.80 17.67
N GLU A 274 25.06 0.95 18.31
CA GLU A 274 25.39 0.19 19.49
C GLU A 274 24.61 0.80 20.68
N LEU A 275 23.51 0.17 21.06
CA LEU A 275 22.69 0.59 22.17
C LEU A 275 23.35 0.12 23.48
N THR A 276 24.31 0.88 23.95
CA THR A 276 24.91 0.67 25.27
C THR A 276 24.00 1.25 26.33
N PHE A 277 23.78 0.46 27.38
CA PHE A 277 23.04 0.94 28.56
C PHE A 277 24.04 1.57 29.53
N ASP A 278 23.89 2.87 29.77
CA ASP A 278 24.61 3.61 30.79
C ASP A 278 23.75 3.73 32.04
N GLU A 279 24.19 3.08 33.12
CA GLU A 279 23.47 3.01 34.39
C GLU A 279 23.32 4.41 35.05
N GLU A 280 24.30 5.28 34.89
CA GLU A 280 24.26 6.65 35.40
C GLU A 280 23.22 7.48 34.64
N MET A 281 23.18 7.38 33.30
CA MET A 281 22.18 8.02 32.45
C MET A 281 20.78 7.49 32.75
N PHE A 282 20.61 6.18 32.97
CA PHE A 282 19.33 5.60 33.34
C PHE A 282 18.81 6.12 34.68
N ASN A 283 19.67 6.18 35.71
CA ASN A 283 19.31 6.70 37.01
C ASN A 283 18.95 8.20 36.95
N SER A 284 19.68 8.99 36.13
CA SER A 284 19.32 10.39 35.89
C SER A 284 17.95 10.55 35.24
N LEU A 285 17.61 9.70 34.23
CA LEU A 285 16.28 9.70 33.63
C LEU A 285 15.19 9.31 34.65
N CYS A 286 15.46 8.32 35.51
CA CYS A 286 14.51 7.93 36.57
C CYS A 286 14.25 9.04 37.56
N ASP A 287 15.28 9.87 37.85
CA ASP A 287 15.14 10.98 38.80
C ASP A 287 14.34 12.14 38.21
N GLU A 288 14.24 12.30 36.89
CA GLU A 288 13.35 13.27 36.23
C GLU A 288 11.85 12.95 36.43
N PHE A 289 11.50 11.69 36.76
CA PHE A 289 10.13 11.21 36.94
C PHE A 289 9.76 11.00 38.45
N ARG A 290 10.63 11.33 39.37
CA ARG A 290 10.42 11.28 40.80
C ARG A 290 10.09 12.65 41.39
#